data_d8edb72515cf4489f478eb319facf137
#
_entry.id   d8edb72515cf4489f478eb319facf137
#
_cell.length_a   1.000
_cell.length_b   1.000
_cell.length_c   1.000
_cell.angle_alpha   90.00
_cell.angle_beta   90.00
_cell.angle_gamma   90.00
#
_symmetry.space_group_name_H-M   'P 1'
#
loop_
_entity.id
_entity.type
_entity.pdbx_description
1 polymer ?
#
loop_
_entity_poly.entity_id
_entity_poly.type
_entity_poly.pdbx_seq_one_letter_code
_entity_poly.pdbx_strand_id
1 'polypeptide(L)'
;VDEMDARFNGEGINGHATGLKDLDELVQGLRGSHVIIIAGRPGTGKTTLGLGIAEQLTIRESKSALVFSLEMSAKELSKRSLASSSAVTLGSIDTGQAMGNGESITRITGAVSRMHSADLRICQKGGLPLSRIRNIARFQHRAKPLDLIVIDYIGLIAPEASSRQQNRNLELGAISRGIKAMAKELDIPVIVLAQLNRSIETRSTKKPQMSDLRDSGEIEQDADIIMIAHRDADSDLGRSGVTEIDVVKHRHASVGHCLLQHQGEFARFVNYAGQREQQQEAAAPAPRKSSKSLLNDFNPRGGF
;
A
#
# COMPACT_ATOMS: atom_id res chain seq x y z
N VAL A 1 -2.84 22.65 18.06
CA VAL A 1 -3.65 22.36 19.27
C VAL A 1 -4.78 21.43 18.85
N ASP A 2 -5.58 21.77 17.85
CA ASP A 2 -6.75 21.00 17.41
C ASP A 2 -6.44 19.56 17.00
N GLU A 3 -5.28 19.32 16.33
CA GLU A 3 -4.81 17.96 16.00
C GLU A 3 -4.38 17.12 17.23
N MET A 4 -3.87 17.77 18.27
CA MET A 4 -3.51 17.10 19.51
C MET A 4 -4.75 16.73 20.32
N ASP A 5 -5.76 17.59 20.33
CA ASP A 5 -7.02 17.35 21.02
C ASP A 5 -7.82 16.22 20.35
N ALA A 6 -7.86 16.17 19.02
CA ALA A 6 -8.46 15.06 18.27
C ALA A 6 -7.80 13.70 18.58
N ARG A 7 -6.47 13.66 18.70
CA ARG A 7 -5.74 12.44 19.12
C ARG A 7 -6.01 12.04 20.55
N PHE A 8 -6.13 13.00 21.46
CA PHE A 8 -6.41 12.75 22.86
C PHE A 8 -7.83 12.19 23.06
N ASN A 9 -8.78 12.63 22.24
CA ASN A 9 -10.17 12.19 22.25
C ASN A 9 -10.42 10.88 21.49
N GLY A 10 -9.36 10.22 20.97
CA GLY A 10 -9.48 8.97 20.23
C GLY A 10 -10.10 9.14 18.83
N GLU A 11 -10.20 10.35 18.33
CA GLU A 11 -10.66 10.65 16.99
C GLU A 11 -9.54 10.42 15.97
N GLY A 12 -9.51 9.19 15.46
CA GLY A 12 -9.10 8.87 14.09
C GLY A 12 -7.65 9.10 13.66
N ILE A 13 -7.36 8.38 12.61
CA ILE A 13 -6.19 8.50 11.75
C ILE A 13 -6.15 9.91 11.16
N ASN A 14 -5.02 10.61 11.33
CA ASN A 14 -4.84 11.94 10.76
C ASN A 14 -4.55 11.85 9.24
N GLY A 15 -5.59 11.89 8.41
CA GLY A 15 -5.54 11.69 6.97
C GLY A 15 -6.48 10.57 6.49
N HIS A 16 -6.29 10.11 5.25
CA HIS A 16 -7.12 9.04 4.70
C HIS A 16 -6.62 7.66 5.14
N ALA A 17 -7.55 6.76 5.45
CA ALA A 17 -7.23 5.37 5.76
C ALA A 17 -6.86 4.58 4.51
N THR A 18 -5.98 3.59 4.64
CA THR A 18 -5.69 2.62 3.57
C THR A 18 -6.80 1.57 3.44
N GLY A 19 -7.61 1.39 4.51
CA GLY A 19 -8.61 0.35 4.64
C GLY A 19 -8.06 -0.99 5.12
N LEU A 20 -6.77 -1.04 5.44
CA LEU A 20 -6.06 -2.19 5.97
C LEU A 20 -5.59 -1.85 7.39
N LYS A 21 -6.30 -2.37 8.41
CA LYS A 21 -6.17 -1.94 9.81
C LYS A 21 -4.72 -1.95 10.31
N ASP A 22 -4.02 -3.06 10.11
CA ASP A 22 -2.65 -3.20 10.62
C ASP A 22 -1.66 -2.27 9.89
N LEU A 23 -1.93 -1.96 8.61
CA LEU A 23 -1.18 -0.97 7.86
C LEU A 23 -1.53 0.46 8.30
N ASP A 24 -2.79 0.75 8.58
CA ASP A 24 -3.24 2.06 9.07
C ASP A 24 -2.63 2.42 10.43
N GLU A 25 -2.45 1.44 11.32
CA GLU A 25 -1.75 1.60 12.60
C GLU A 25 -0.28 2.03 12.42
N LEU A 26 0.40 1.53 11.37
CA LEU A 26 1.79 1.89 11.05
C LEU A 26 1.90 3.22 10.31
N VAL A 27 1.05 3.43 9.29
CA VAL A 27 1.11 4.60 8.40
C VAL A 27 0.49 5.84 9.05
N GLN A 28 -0.43 5.66 10.00
CA GLN A 28 -1.16 6.74 10.71
C GLN A 28 -1.90 7.71 9.77
N GLY A 29 -2.36 7.19 8.62
CA GLY A 29 -3.11 7.92 7.61
C GLY A 29 -2.29 8.54 6.49
N LEU A 30 -2.91 8.64 5.33
CA LEU A 30 -2.35 9.29 4.15
C LEU A 30 -2.67 10.78 4.22
N ARG A 31 -1.66 11.61 4.47
CA ARG A 31 -1.84 13.06 4.71
C ARG A 31 -1.58 13.86 3.45
N GLY A 32 -2.23 15.01 3.35
CA GLY A 32 -1.91 16.00 2.33
C GLY A 32 -0.42 16.32 2.26
N SER A 33 0.06 16.70 1.09
CA SER A 33 1.48 17.02 0.82
C SER A 33 2.48 15.87 1.01
N HIS A 34 2.05 14.65 1.41
CA HIS A 34 2.93 13.49 1.59
C HIS A 34 3.15 12.72 0.29
N VAL A 35 4.39 12.26 0.11
CA VAL A 35 4.77 11.28 -0.93
C VAL A 35 5.02 9.94 -0.25
N ILE A 36 4.24 8.93 -0.66
CA ILE A 36 4.26 7.57 -0.15
C ILE A 36 4.79 6.65 -1.23
N ILE A 37 5.92 6.00 -0.99
CA ILE A 37 6.49 5.02 -1.92
C ILE A 37 6.02 3.63 -1.52
N ILE A 38 5.47 2.87 -2.49
CA ILE A 38 5.23 1.43 -2.35
C ILE A 38 6.20 0.71 -3.28
N ALA A 39 7.22 0.12 -2.70
CA ALA A 39 8.26 -0.59 -3.43
C ALA A 39 8.10 -2.11 -3.33
N GLY A 40 8.62 -2.84 -4.30
CA GLY A 40 8.63 -4.30 -4.26
C GLY A 40 9.06 -4.92 -5.59
N ARG A 41 9.33 -6.23 -5.56
CA ARG A 41 9.62 -6.99 -6.78
C ARG A 41 8.36 -7.18 -7.63
N PRO A 42 8.47 -7.51 -8.92
CA PRO A 42 7.32 -7.93 -9.74
C PRO A 42 6.56 -9.08 -9.05
N GLY A 43 5.23 -9.06 -9.12
CA GLY A 43 4.37 -10.09 -8.53
C GLY A 43 4.10 -9.97 -7.02
N THR A 44 4.70 -9.02 -6.30
CA THR A 44 4.42 -8.80 -4.86
C THR A 44 3.08 -8.09 -4.58
N GLY A 45 2.40 -7.60 -5.61
CA GLY A 45 1.08 -6.96 -5.47
C GLY A 45 1.09 -5.44 -5.30
N LYS A 46 2.17 -4.73 -5.67
CA LYS A 46 2.25 -3.25 -5.56
C LYS A 46 1.06 -2.53 -6.18
N THR A 47 0.76 -2.83 -7.46
CA THR A 47 -0.38 -2.26 -8.18
C THR A 47 -1.69 -2.59 -7.47
N THR A 48 -1.84 -3.83 -6.99
CA THR A 48 -3.00 -4.29 -6.21
C THR A 48 -3.18 -3.49 -4.92
N LEU A 49 -2.08 -3.21 -4.21
CA LEU A 49 -2.12 -2.41 -2.97
C LEU A 49 -2.46 -0.94 -3.26
N GLY A 50 -1.76 -0.32 -4.22
CA GLY A 50 -2.00 1.08 -4.57
C GLY A 50 -3.41 1.32 -5.11
N LEU A 51 -3.90 0.42 -5.99
CA LEU A 51 -5.27 0.48 -6.52
C LEU A 51 -6.29 0.21 -5.42
N GLY A 52 -6.06 -0.78 -4.55
CA GLY A 52 -6.95 -1.10 -3.43
C GLY A 52 -7.13 0.08 -2.45
N ILE A 53 -6.07 0.84 -2.19
CA ILE A 53 -6.15 2.08 -1.40
C ILE A 53 -7.01 3.13 -2.14
N ALA A 54 -6.82 3.31 -3.44
CA ALA A 54 -7.65 4.23 -4.23
C ALA A 54 -9.12 3.80 -4.26
N GLU A 55 -9.41 2.50 -4.36
CA GLU A 55 -10.76 1.94 -4.26
C GLU A 55 -11.38 2.13 -2.88
N GLN A 56 -10.61 1.97 -1.81
CA GLN A 56 -11.08 2.23 -0.45
C GLN A 56 -11.59 3.68 -0.33
N LEU A 57 -10.79 4.65 -0.78
CA LEU A 57 -11.18 6.05 -0.71
C LEU A 57 -12.38 6.36 -1.59
N THR A 58 -12.41 5.87 -2.84
CA THR A 58 -13.41 6.28 -3.81
C THR A 58 -14.73 5.53 -3.67
N ILE A 59 -14.69 4.22 -3.39
CA ILE A 59 -15.88 3.36 -3.34
C ILE A 59 -16.51 3.37 -1.94
N ARG A 60 -15.68 3.41 -0.87
CA ARG A 60 -16.17 3.31 0.51
C ARG A 60 -16.30 4.65 1.21
N GLU A 61 -15.41 5.60 0.93
CA GLU A 61 -15.39 6.91 1.59
C GLU A 61 -15.94 8.03 0.70
N SER A 62 -16.36 7.72 -0.54
CA SER A 62 -16.89 8.70 -1.51
C SER A 62 -15.94 9.86 -1.79
N LYS A 63 -14.63 9.59 -1.72
CA LYS A 63 -13.55 10.50 -2.05
C LYS A 63 -13.22 10.43 -3.54
N SER A 64 -12.25 11.22 -3.98
CA SER A 64 -11.84 11.35 -5.37
C SER A 64 -10.37 10.93 -5.55
N ALA A 65 -10.08 10.01 -6.47
CA ALA A 65 -8.71 9.58 -6.74
C ALA A 65 -8.37 9.61 -8.24
N LEU A 66 -7.11 9.95 -8.55
CA LEU A 66 -6.55 9.91 -9.90
C LEU A 66 -5.40 8.91 -9.95
N VAL A 67 -5.53 7.90 -10.81
CA VAL A 67 -4.51 6.86 -11.02
C VAL A 67 -3.84 7.07 -12.38
N PHE A 68 -2.54 7.35 -12.39
CA PHE A 68 -1.71 7.28 -13.58
C PHE A 68 -1.18 5.87 -13.75
N SER A 69 -1.79 5.11 -14.66
CA SER A 69 -1.33 3.77 -15.02
C SER A 69 -0.45 3.87 -16.25
N LEU A 70 0.87 3.78 -16.04
CA LEU A 70 1.85 3.89 -17.11
C LEU A 70 2.22 2.52 -17.69
N GLU A 71 1.90 1.43 -16.98
CA GLU A 71 2.18 0.04 -17.37
C GLU A 71 0.94 -0.69 -17.88
N MET A 72 -0.18 -0.58 -17.16
CA MET A 72 -1.39 -1.36 -17.44
C MET A 72 -2.48 -0.53 -18.10
N SER A 73 -3.32 -1.19 -18.92
CA SER A 73 -4.48 -0.55 -19.52
C SER A 73 -5.60 -0.29 -18.49
N ALA A 74 -6.43 0.74 -18.72
CA ALA A 74 -7.60 1.00 -17.87
C ALA A 74 -8.58 -0.20 -17.86
N LYS A 75 -8.66 -0.93 -18.96
CA LYS A 75 -9.49 -2.14 -19.06
C LYS A 75 -9.01 -3.22 -18.08
N GLU A 76 -7.70 -3.45 -17.99
CA GLU A 76 -7.12 -4.43 -17.06
C GLU A 76 -7.31 -3.99 -15.62
N LEU A 77 -7.08 -2.71 -15.30
CA LEU A 77 -7.33 -2.18 -13.96
C LEU A 77 -8.81 -2.27 -13.59
N SER A 78 -9.74 -1.92 -14.51
CA SER A 78 -11.18 -2.04 -14.25
C SER A 78 -11.62 -3.47 -13.98
N LYS A 79 -11.04 -4.47 -14.67
CA LYS A 79 -11.32 -5.88 -14.39
C LYS A 79 -10.80 -6.29 -13.01
N ARG A 80 -9.62 -5.83 -12.60
CA ARG A 80 -9.08 -6.07 -11.26
C ARG A 80 -9.96 -5.42 -10.18
N SER A 81 -10.39 -4.18 -10.39
CA SER A 81 -11.33 -3.48 -9.51
C SER A 81 -12.66 -4.22 -9.40
N LEU A 82 -13.15 -4.77 -10.52
CA LEU A 82 -14.37 -5.55 -10.53
C LEU A 82 -14.22 -6.85 -9.73
N ALA A 83 -13.11 -7.59 -9.93
CA ALA A 83 -12.82 -8.81 -9.17
C ALA A 83 -12.69 -8.51 -7.68
N SER A 84 -11.95 -7.45 -7.29
CA SER A 84 -11.78 -6.98 -5.93
C SER A 84 -13.11 -6.65 -5.26
N SER A 85 -13.92 -5.83 -5.92
CA SER A 85 -15.18 -5.30 -5.37
C SER A 85 -16.33 -6.32 -5.35
N SER A 86 -16.36 -7.28 -6.29
CA SER A 86 -17.39 -8.31 -6.38
C SER A 86 -17.05 -9.58 -5.60
N ALA A 87 -15.80 -9.79 -5.22
CA ALA A 87 -15.28 -11.06 -4.73
C ALA A 87 -15.56 -12.23 -5.69
N VAL A 88 -15.51 -11.96 -7.00
CA VAL A 88 -15.52 -12.95 -8.07
C VAL A 88 -14.11 -13.03 -8.64
N THR A 89 -13.62 -14.25 -8.92
CA THR A 89 -12.25 -14.42 -9.38
C THR A 89 -12.01 -13.76 -10.74
N LEU A 90 -10.85 -13.15 -10.91
CA LEU A 90 -10.44 -12.50 -12.15
C LEU A 90 -10.51 -13.48 -13.35
N GLY A 91 -10.10 -14.74 -13.13
CA GLY A 91 -10.19 -15.79 -14.15
C GLY A 91 -11.63 -16.06 -14.60
N SER A 92 -12.60 -16.12 -13.67
CA SER A 92 -14.01 -16.30 -14.01
C SER A 92 -14.60 -15.10 -14.76
N ILE A 93 -14.12 -13.89 -14.46
CA ILE A 93 -14.52 -12.66 -15.19
C ILE A 93 -13.92 -12.69 -16.60
N ASP A 94 -12.65 -13.03 -16.73
CA ASP A 94 -11.96 -13.07 -18.04
C ASP A 94 -12.49 -14.11 -18.98
N THR A 95 -12.85 -15.30 -18.47
CA THR A 95 -13.42 -16.40 -19.27
C THR A 95 -14.93 -16.28 -19.49
N GLY A 96 -15.62 -15.34 -18.81
CA GLY A 96 -17.06 -15.20 -18.86
C GLY A 96 -17.83 -16.25 -18.04
N GLN A 97 -17.13 -17.19 -17.37
CA GLN A 97 -17.77 -18.21 -16.52
C GLN A 97 -18.63 -17.62 -15.40
N ALA A 98 -18.25 -16.43 -14.91
CA ALA A 98 -19.01 -15.70 -13.90
C ALA A 98 -20.46 -15.43 -14.34
N MET A 99 -20.74 -15.32 -15.64
CA MET A 99 -22.08 -15.08 -16.18
C MET A 99 -22.98 -16.34 -16.20
N GLY A 100 -22.40 -17.52 -15.99
CA GLY A 100 -23.16 -18.78 -15.83
C GLY A 100 -23.69 -19.01 -14.40
N ASN A 101 -23.32 -18.15 -13.43
CA ASN A 101 -23.69 -18.30 -12.02
C ASN A 101 -24.48 -17.08 -11.53
N GLY A 102 -25.75 -17.27 -11.14
CA GLY A 102 -26.63 -16.19 -10.68
C GLY A 102 -26.11 -15.41 -9.47
N GLU A 103 -25.42 -16.07 -8.53
CA GLU A 103 -24.78 -15.41 -7.40
C GLU A 103 -23.64 -14.49 -7.86
N SER A 104 -22.80 -14.96 -8.78
CA SER A 104 -21.72 -14.15 -9.37
C SER A 104 -22.26 -12.94 -10.12
N ILE A 105 -23.34 -13.11 -10.88
CA ILE A 105 -24.01 -12.00 -11.59
C ILE A 105 -24.49 -10.95 -10.58
N THR A 106 -25.16 -11.35 -9.52
CA THR A 106 -25.65 -10.43 -8.48
C THR A 106 -24.49 -9.65 -7.83
N ARG A 107 -23.40 -10.34 -7.48
CA ARG A 107 -22.20 -9.71 -6.92
C ARG A 107 -21.53 -8.72 -7.89
N ILE A 108 -21.41 -9.12 -9.16
CA ILE A 108 -20.84 -8.26 -10.23
C ILE A 108 -21.72 -7.03 -10.43
N THR A 109 -23.04 -7.19 -10.54
CA THR A 109 -23.96 -6.06 -10.73
C THR A 109 -23.88 -5.07 -9.58
N GLY A 110 -23.85 -5.56 -8.33
CA GLY A 110 -23.65 -4.71 -7.16
C GLY A 110 -22.28 -4.00 -7.16
N ALA A 111 -21.22 -4.67 -7.59
CA ALA A 111 -19.90 -4.06 -7.71
C ALA A 111 -19.87 -2.98 -8.81
N VAL A 112 -20.45 -3.24 -9.98
CA VAL A 112 -20.56 -2.25 -11.07
C VAL A 112 -21.31 -1.01 -10.60
N SER A 113 -22.42 -1.16 -9.86
CA SER A 113 -23.17 -0.03 -9.32
C SER A 113 -22.30 0.84 -8.37
N ARG A 114 -21.55 0.21 -7.46
CA ARG A 114 -20.62 0.95 -6.56
C ARG A 114 -19.48 1.63 -7.32
N MET A 115 -18.88 0.95 -8.29
CA MET A 115 -17.81 1.51 -9.12
C MET A 115 -18.30 2.67 -9.99
N HIS A 116 -19.53 2.59 -10.48
CA HIS A 116 -20.12 3.67 -11.29
C HIS A 116 -20.33 4.96 -10.49
N SER A 117 -20.65 4.85 -9.22
CA SER A 117 -20.80 5.99 -8.32
C SER A 117 -19.48 6.53 -7.77
N ALA A 118 -18.40 5.76 -7.89
CA ALA A 118 -17.07 6.13 -7.37
C ALA A 118 -16.36 7.11 -8.30
N ASP A 119 -15.68 8.11 -7.72
CA ASP A 119 -14.85 9.05 -8.48
C ASP A 119 -13.39 8.57 -8.58
N LEU A 120 -13.22 7.42 -9.25
CA LEU A 120 -11.93 6.84 -9.58
C LEU A 120 -11.59 7.13 -11.05
N ARG A 121 -10.64 8.04 -11.27
CA ARG A 121 -10.20 8.46 -12.61
C ARG A 121 -8.91 7.74 -12.97
N ILE A 122 -8.86 7.10 -14.14
CA ILE A 122 -7.68 6.37 -14.62
C ILE A 122 -7.14 7.04 -15.88
N CYS A 123 -5.90 7.49 -15.80
CA CYS A 123 -5.14 8.00 -16.95
C CYS A 123 -4.17 6.90 -17.41
N GLN A 124 -4.56 6.18 -18.49
CA GLN A 124 -3.74 5.12 -19.11
C GLN A 124 -2.92 5.68 -20.27
N LYS A 125 -1.91 6.47 -20.01
CA LYS A 125 -1.04 7.00 -21.06
C LYS A 125 0.41 6.76 -20.73
N GLY A 126 1.03 5.80 -21.42
CA GLY A 126 2.46 5.54 -21.28
C GLY A 126 3.33 6.69 -21.80
N GLY A 127 4.57 6.74 -21.33
CA GLY A 127 5.56 7.71 -21.82
C GLY A 127 5.22 9.18 -21.49
N LEU A 128 4.47 9.43 -20.41
CA LEU A 128 4.21 10.79 -19.95
C LEU A 128 5.42 11.36 -19.21
N PRO A 129 5.93 12.55 -19.57
CA PRO A 129 6.88 13.26 -18.73
C PRO A 129 6.16 13.85 -17.51
N LEU A 130 6.91 14.13 -16.44
CA LEU A 130 6.36 14.62 -15.17
C LEU A 130 5.58 15.93 -15.35
N SER A 131 6.01 16.81 -16.21
CA SER A 131 5.32 18.07 -16.54
C SER A 131 3.87 17.82 -17.01
N ARG A 132 3.65 16.78 -17.82
CA ARG A 132 2.33 16.39 -18.29
C ARG A 132 1.48 15.77 -17.17
N ILE A 133 2.08 14.91 -16.35
CA ILE A 133 1.41 14.33 -15.16
C ILE A 133 0.90 15.46 -14.25
N ARG A 134 1.76 16.47 -13.93
CA ARG A 134 1.38 17.61 -13.12
C ARG A 134 0.25 18.43 -13.74
N ASN A 135 0.31 18.68 -15.04
CA ASN A 135 -0.73 19.45 -15.73
C ASN A 135 -2.09 18.73 -15.71
N ILE A 136 -2.10 17.41 -15.93
CA ILE A 136 -3.31 16.59 -15.84
C ILE A 136 -3.85 16.60 -14.41
N ALA A 137 -3.00 16.41 -13.41
CA ALA A 137 -3.38 16.42 -12.00
C ALA A 137 -4.01 17.77 -11.59
N ARG A 138 -3.37 18.90 -11.95
CA ARG A 138 -3.90 20.25 -11.72
C ARG A 138 -5.26 20.47 -12.39
N PHE A 139 -5.39 20.08 -13.65
CA PHE A 139 -6.64 20.21 -14.39
C PHE A 139 -7.76 19.42 -13.72
N GLN A 140 -7.50 18.17 -13.37
CA GLN A 140 -8.47 17.30 -12.71
C GLN A 140 -8.84 17.80 -11.30
N HIS A 141 -7.86 18.26 -10.53
CA HIS A 141 -8.07 18.78 -9.19
C HIS A 141 -8.89 20.09 -9.19
N ARG A 142 -8.67 20.97 -10.20
CA ARG A 142 -9.48 22.20 -10.38
C ARG A 142 -10.93 21.90 -10.79
N ALA A 143 -11.13 20.89 -11.64
CA ALA A 143 -12.47 20.51 -12.08
C ALA A 143 -13.30 19.89 -10.94
N LYS A 144 -12.66 19.05 -10.13
CA LYS A 144 -13.21 18.48 -8.90
C LYS A 144 -12.03 18.09 -7.99
N PRO A 145 -11.99 18.56 -6.74
CA PRO A 145 -10.90 18.27 -5.82
C PRO A 145 -10.58 16.77 -5.74
N LEU A 146 -9.28 16.47 -5.77
CA LEU A 146 -8.75 15.12 -5.61
C LEU A 146 -8.31 14.92 -4.16
N ASP A 147 -8.53 13.74 -3.62
CA ASP A 147 -8.08 13.33 -2.29
C ASP A 147 -6.84 12.40 -2.35
N LEU A 148 -6.56 11.81 -3.52
CA LEU A 148 -5.41 10.92 -3.72
C LEU A 148 -4.93 10.94 -5.18
N ILE A 149 -3.60 10.86 -5.37
CA ILE A 149 -2.99 10.50 -6.66
C ILE A 149 -2.19 9.21 -6.49
N VAL A 150 -2.30 8.29 -7.46
CA VAL A 150 -1.46 7.09 -7.56
C VAL A 150 -0.71 7.10 -8.88
N ILE A 151 0.61 6.81 -8.87
CA ILE A 151 1.46 6.73 -10.06
C ILE A 151 2.05 5.32 -10.15
N ASP A 152 1.68 4.55 -11.16
CA ASP A 152 2.15 3.18 -11.41
C ASP A 152 2.91 3.09 -12.74
N TYR A 153 4.22 3.05 -12.73
CA TYR A 153 5.21 3.25 -11.67
C TYR A 153 6.26 4.29 -12.10
N ILE A 154 7.02 4.83 -11.13
CA ILE A 154 7.96 5.95 -11.34
C ILE A 154 8.96 5.73 -12.47
N GLY A 155 9.42 4.48 -12.65
CA GLY A 155 10.39 4.11 -13.69
C GLY A 155 9.89 4.26 -15.13
N LEU A 156 8.58 4.39 -15.35
CA LEU A 156 7.98 4.60 -16.69
C LEU A 156 7.67 6.07 -17.01
N ILE A 157 7.92 6.97 -16.07
CA ILE A 157 7.85 8.41 -16.36
C ILE A 157 8.93 8.75 -17.37
N ALA A 158 8.51 9.36 -18.47
CA ALA A 158 9.43 9.72 -19.56
C ALA A 158 10.32 10.92 -19.16
N PRO A 159 11.55 10.98 -19.71
CA PRO A 159 12.40 12.15 -19.55
C PRO A 159 11.74 13.40 -20.14
N GLU A 160 12.00 14.55 -19.53
CA GLU A 160 11.69 15.82 -20.15
C GLU A 160 12.52 16.01 -21.43
N ALA A 161 11.95 16.71 -22.42
CA ALA A 161 12.61 16.90 -23.72
C ALA A 161 14.01 17.53 -23.62
N SER A 162 14.23 18.35 -22.59
CA SER A 162 15.50 19.02 -22.29
C SER A 162 16.55 18.15 -21.59
N SER A 163 16.18 16.97 -21.05
CA SER A 163 17.05 16.14 -20.21
C SER A 163 17.45 14.80 -20.84
N ARG A 164 17.18 14.57 -22.11
CA ARG A 164 17.39 13.28 -22.80
C ARG A 164 18.84 12.72 -22.79
N GLN A 165 19.83 13.52 -22.39
CA GLN A 165 21.24 13.11 -22.30
C GLN A 165 21.72 12.92 -20.85
N GLN A 166 20.86 13.05 -19.84
CA GLN A 166 21.25 12.93 -18.44
C GLN A 166 21.31 11.48 -17.97
N ASN A 167 22.12 11.23 -16.94
CA ASN A 167 22.15 9.95 -16.25
C ASN A 167 20.76 9.67 -15.65
N ARG A 168 20.26 8.43 -15.79
CA ARG A 168 18.95 8.00 -15.31
C ARG A 168 18.72 8.30 -13.82
N ASN A 169 19.76 8.24 -13.01
CA ASN A 169 19.68 8.54 -11.58
C ASN A 169 19.34 10.00 -11.31
N LEU A 170 20.00 10.92 -12.02
CA LEU A 170 19.72 12.36 -11.93
C LEU A 170 18.30 12.69 -12.39
N GLU A 171 17.84 11.98 -13.40
CA GLU A 171 16.49 12.11 -13.92
C GLU A 171 15.44 11.65 -12.92
N LEU A 172 15.62 10.46 -12.30
CA LEU A 172 14.74 9.94 -11.25
C LEU A 172 14.70 10.87 -10.03
N GLY A 173 15.83 11.47 -9.67
CA GLY A 173 15.88 12.49 -8.62
C GLY A 173 15.07 13.74 -8.97
N ALA A 174 15.16 14.23 -10.21
CA ALA A 174 14.35 15.37 -10.67
C ALA A 174 12.85 15.03 -10.67
N ILE A 175 12.48 13.80 -11.08
CA ILE A 175 11.11 13.30 -11.04
C ILE A 175 10.62 13.23 -9.59
N SER A 176 11.40 12.68 -8.67
CA SER A 176 11.04 12.56 -7.25
C SER A 176 10.77 13.93 -6.62
N ARG A 177 11.69 14.87 -6.77
CA ARG A 177 11.50 16.27 -6.31
C ARG A 177 10.26 16.91 -6.93
N GLY A 178 10.01 16.67 -8.21
CA GLY A 178 8.85 17.22 -8.90
C GLY A 178 7.52 16.61 -8.43
N ILE A 179 7.49 15.33 -8.06
CA ILE A 179 6.33 14.67 -7.44
C ILE A 179 6.08 15.27 -6.05
N LYS A 180 7.14 15.46 -5.25
CA LYS A 180 7.02 16.10 -3.93
C LYS A 180 6.50 17.54 -4.03
N ALA A 181 6.97 18.28 -5.02
CA ALA A 181 6.48 19.63 -5.29
C ALA A 181 4.98 19.63 -5.69
N MET A 182 4.55 18.65 -6.51
CA MET A 182 3.14 18.48 -6.90
C MET A 182 2.26 18.12 -5.69
N ALA A 183 2.70 17.20 -4.83
CA ALA A 183 1.97 16.82 -3.63
C ALA A 183 1.74 18.03 -2.69
N LYS A 184 2.79 18.85 -2.51
CA LYS A 184 2.70 20.10 -1.72
C LYS A 184 1.80 21.15 -2.37
N GLU A 185 1.90 21.32 -3.69
CA GLU A 185 1.12 22.31 -4.43
C GLU A 185 -0.38 22.04 -4.37
N LEU A 186 -0.76 20.77 -4.49
CA LEU A 186 -2.15 20.34 -4.50
C LEU A 186 -2.68 20.02 -3.09
N ASP A 187 -1.79 19.93 -2.11
CA ASP A 187 -2.04 19.50 -0.72
C ASP A 187 -2.78 18.15 -0.62
N ILE A 188 -2.37 17.20 -1.44
CA ILE A 188 -2.93 15.84 -1.47
C ILE A 188 -1.82 14.79 -1.33
N PRO A 189 -2.10 13.60 -0.75
CA PRO A 189 -1.17 12.49 -0.75
C PRO A 189 -0.94 11.94 -2.16
N VAL A 190 0.31 11.59 -2.44
CA VAL A 190 0.70 10.96 -3.70
C VAL A 190 1.36 9.62 -3.40
N ILE A 191 0.72 8.53 -3.80
CA ILE A 191 1.29 7.17 -3.77
C ILE A 191 2.06 6.97 -5.07
N VAL A 192 3.32 6.53 -4.95
CA VAL A 192 4.19 6.23 -6.09
C VAL A 192 4.67 4.80 -5.98
N LEU A 193 4.37 4.00 -6.98
CA LEU A 193 4.89 2.63 -7.05
C LEU A 193 6.30 2.62 -7.59
N ALA A 194 7.17 1.80 -6.99
CA ALA A 194 8.57 1.66 -7.38
C ALA A 194 8.96 0.19 -7.48
N GLN A 195 9.85 -0.13 -8.43
CA GLN A 195 10.37 -1.47 -8.58
C GLN A 195 11.73 -1.59 -7.91
N LEU A 196 11.92 -2.67 -7.13
CA LEU A 196 13.20 -2.98 -6.50
C LEU A 196 14.18 -3.64 -7.48
N ASN A 197 15.47 -3.45 -7.21
CA ASN A 197 16.57 -3.99 -8.00
C ASN A 197 16.57 -5.53 -7.99
N ARG A 198 17.07 -6.15 -9.07
CA ARG A 198 17.17 -7.62 -9.14
C ARG A 198 18.28 -8.20 -8.26
N SER A 199 19.23 -7.38 -7.82
CA SER A 199 20.35 -7.80 -6.97
C SER A 199 19.93 -8.47 -5.64
N ILE A 200 18.68 -8.28 -5.21
CA ILE A 200 18.10 -8.95 -4.03
C ILE A 200 18.10 -10.48 -4.21
N GLU A 201 17.88 -10.97 -5.42
CA GLU A 201 17.76 -12.42 -5.71
C GLU A 201 19.08 -13.16 -5.55
N THR A 202 20.21 -12.44 -5.63
CA THR A 202 21.57 -13.01 -5.49
C THR A 202 22.13 -12.96 -4.07
N ARG A 203 21.42 -12.31 -3.15
CA ARG A 203 21.82 -12.24 -1.73
C ARG A 203 21.40 -13.48 -0.96
N SER A 204 22.17 -13.82 0.07
CA SER A 204 21.86 -14.90 1.03
C SER A 204 20.55 -14.61 1.79
N THR A 205 20.31 -13.36 2.16
CA THR A 205 19.05 -12.87 2.71
C THR A 205 18.25 -12.19 1.60
N LYS A 206 17.18 -12.84 1.16
CA LYS A 206 16.27 -12.30 0.12
C LYS A 206 15.33 -11.21 0.64
N LYS A 207 15.45 -10.80 1.93
CA LYS A 207 14.63 -9.73 2.49
C LYS A 207 15.09 -8.39 1.90
N PRO A 208 14.18 -7.64 1.26
CA PRO A 208 14.49 -6.34 0.68
C PRO A 208 14.89 -5.31 1.72
N GLN A 209 15.73 -4.39 1.31
CA GLN A 209 16.19 -3.25 2.11
C GLN A 209 15.95 -1.95 1.34
N MET A 210 16.00 -0.81 2.03
CA MET A 210 15.82 0.50 1.42
C MET A 210 16.84 0.78 0.30
N SER A 211 18.07 0.31 0.46
CA SER A 211 19.14 0.38 -0.56
C SER A 211 18.81 -0.36 -1.88
N ASP A 212 17.79 -1.22 -1.88
CA ASP A 212 17.35 -1.96 -3.07
C ASP A 212 16.37 -1.16 -3.95
N LEU A 213 15.88 -0.03 -3.47
CA LEU A 213 15.23 0.94 -4.31
C LEU A 213 16.25 1.39 -5.37
N ARG A 214 15.97 1.10 -6.63
CA ARG A 214 16.85 1.46 -7.74
C ARG A 214 17.02 2.97 -7.76
N ASP A 215 18.29 3.42 -7.75
CA ASP A 215 18.66 4.84 -7.83
C ASP A 215 18.11 5.69 -6.65
N SER A 216 18.16 5.14 -5.45
CA SER A 216 17.33 5.42 -4.28
C SER A 216 17.62 6.69 -3.48
N GLY A 217 18.82 7.26 -3.55
CA GLY A 217 19.21 8.36 -2.65
C GLY A 217 18.25 9.55 -2.68
N GLU A 218 17.82 9.97 -3.86
CA GLU A 218 16.91 11.12 -4.03
C GLU A 218 15.46 10.76 -3.69
N ILE A 219 14.99 9.58 -4.13
CA ILE A 219 13.63 9.10 -3.81
C ILE A 219 13.49 8.93 -2.30
N GLU A 220 14.53 8.40 -1.66
CA GLU A 220 14.57 8.26 -0.21
C GLU A 220 14.47 9.62 0.50
N GLN A 221 15.19 10.64 0.03
CA GLN A 221 15.15 11.96 0.65
C GLN A 221 13.78 12.64 0.54
N ASP A 222 13.13 12.54 -0.61
CA ASP A 222 11.87 13.25 -0.91
C ASP A 222 10.64 12.56 -0.29
N ALA A 223 10.66 11.22 -0.17
CA ALA A 223 9.54 10.45 0.36
C ALA A 223 9.32 10.72 1.86
N ASP A 224 8.06 10.83 2.26
CA ASP A 224 7.66 10.92 3.67
C ASP A 224 7.48 9.54 4.28
N ILE A 225 6.98 8.57 3.49
CA ILE A 225 6.78 7.18 3.88
C ILE A 225 7.32 6.28 2.77
N ILE A 226 8.06 5.24 3.16
CA ILE A 226 8.51 4.19 2.23
C ILE A 226 8.07 2.85 2.79
N MET A 227 7.28 2.14 2.01
CA MET A 227 6.78 0.79 2.27
C MET A 227 7.41 -0.17 1.27
N ILE A 228 7.89 -1.30 1.75
CA ILE A 228 8.43 -2.37 0.91
C ILE A 228 7.54 -3.59 1.05
N ALA A 229 6.92 -4.00 -0.07
CA ALA A 229 6.14 -5.22 -0.15
C ALA A 229 7.06 -6.40 -0.49
N HIS A 230 7.11 -7.38 0.40
CA HIS A 230 7.91 -8.59 0.26
C HIS A 230 7.05 -9.84 0.46
N ARG A 231 7.23 -10.83 -0.41
CA ARG A 231 6.65 -12.16 -0.25
C ARG A 231 7.77 -13.19 -0.44
N ASP A 232 8.04 -13.93 0.62
CA ASP A 232 8.98 -15.05 0.57
C ASP A 232 8.27 -16.29 0.01
N ALA A 233 8.47 -16.57 -1.28
CA ALA A 233 7.86 -17.70 -1.96
C ALA A 233 8.33 -19.08 -1.43
N ASP A 234 9.44 -19.11 -0.70
CA ASP A 234 9.99 -20.34 -0.12
C ASP A 234 9.35 -20.67 1.25
N SER A 235 8.72 -19.68 1.92
CA SER A 235 8.02 -19.87 3.19
C SER A 235 6.58 -20.36 3.02
N ASP A 236 6.03 -21.02 4.04
CA ASP A 236 4.62 -21.47 4.04
C ASP A 236 3.65 -20.28 3.99
N LEU A 237 3.96 -19.20 4.73
CA LEU A 237 3.19 -17.99 4.70
C LEU A 237 3.19 -17.33 3.32
N GLY A 238 4.35 -17.25 2.67
CA GLY A 238 4.43 -16.67 1.32
C GLY A 238 3.71 -17.51 0.28
N ARG A 239 3.78 -18.84 0.37
CA ARG A 239 3.00 -19.75 -0.50
C ARG A 239 1.49 -19.61 -0.31
N SER A 240 1.02 -19.33 0.89
CA SER A 240 -0.39 -19.04 1.16
C SER A 240 -0.81 -17.62 0.75
N GLY A 241 0.10 -16.81 0.18
CA GLY A 241 -0.19 -15.46 -0.30
C GLY A 241 0.01 -14.36 0.74
N VAL A 242 0.55 -14.66 1.92
CA VAL A 242 0.89 -13.63 2.92
C VAL A 242 2.06 -12.80 2.41
N THR A 243 1.88 -11.50 2.44
CA THR A 243 2.86 -10.50 2.01
C THR A 243 3.20 -9.62 3.20
N GLU A 244 4.49 -9.51 3.52
CA GLU A 244 5.00 -8.59 4.52
C GLU A 244 5.11 -7.19 3.91
N ILE A 245 4.59 -6.19 4.62
CA ILE A 245 4.74 -4.78 4.28
C ILE A 245 5.63 -4.15 5.35
N ASP A 246 6.88 -3.88 4.98
CA ASP A 246 7.85 -3.19 5.85
C ASP A 246 7.74 -1.68 5.61
N VAL A 247 7.37 -0.92 6.63
CA VAL A 247 7.49 0.54 6.64
C VAL A 247 8.93 0.86 7.08
N VAL A 248 9.81 1.06 6.12
CA VAL A 248 11.25 1.26 6.34
C VAL A 248 11.62 2.73 6.56
N LYS A 249 10.72 3.64 6.20
CA LYS A 249 10.83 5.07 6.47
C LYS A 249 9.46 5.65 6.79
N HIS A 250 9.41 6.45 7.86
CA HIS A 250 8.27 7.29 8.20
C HIS A 250 8.77 8.57 8.88
N ARG A 251 8.44 9.76 8.31
CA ARG A 251 8.96 11.04 8.85
C ARG A 251 8.32 11.44 10.18
N HIS A 252 7.10 10.96 10.46
CA HIS A 252 6.30 11.44 11.58
C HIS A 252 5.85 10.34 12.54
N ALA A 253 6.25 9.08 12.30
CA ALA A 253 5.92 7.93 13.14
C ALA A 253 7.06 6.91 13.16
N SER A 254 6.92 5.87 13.95
CA SER A 254 7.84 4.76 14.02
C SER A 254 7.77 3.90 12.77
N VAL A 255 8.89 3.30 12.40
CA VAL A 255 8.95 2.24 11.38
C VAL A 255 8.48 0.91 11.97
N GLY A 256 8.06 -0.02 11.12
CA GLY A 256 7.58 -1.32 11.57
C GLY A 256 7.15 -2.18 10.39
N HIS A 257 6.53 -3.31 10.65
CA HIS A 257 6.01 -4.18 9.60
C HIS A 257 4.62 -4.71 9.97
N CYS A 258 3.85 -5.06 8.97
CA CYS A 258 2.61 -5.79 9.12
C CYS A 258 2.49 -6.88 8.05
N LEU A 259 1.64 -7.86 8.31
CA LEU A 259 1.34 -8.95 7.39
C LEU A 259 -0.04 -8.70 6.76
N LEU A 260 -0.10 -8.79 5.44
CA LEU A 260 -1.33 -8.69 4.67
C LEU A 260 -1.56 -9.95 3.86
N GLN A 261 -2.81 -10.38 3.74
CA GLN A 261 -3.19 -11.48 2.87
C GLN A 261 -3.44 -10.97 1.46
N HIS A 262 -2.58 -11.33 0.51
CA HIS A 262 -2.82 -11.10 -0.92
C HIS A 262 -3.69 -12.20 -1.50
N GLN A 263 -4.90 -11.85 -1.88
CA GLN A 263 -5.83 -12.70 -2.60
C GLN A 263 -5.69 -12.41 -4.10
N GLY A 264 -4.68 -13.02 -4.74
CA GLY A 264 -4.32 -12.74 -6.13
C GLY A 264 -5.46 -13.04 -7.12
N GLU A 265 -6.26 -14.08 -6.85
CA GLU A 265 -7.42 -14.45 -7.64
C GLU A 265 -8.52 -13.38 -7.66
N PHE A 266 -8.64 -12.60 -6.60
CA PHE A 266 -9.57 -11.46 -6.48
C PHE A 266 -8.88 -10.11 -6.69
N ALA A 267 -7.59 -10.09 -7.02
CA ALA A 267 -6.78 -8.89 -7.19
C ALA A 267 -6.90 -7.89 -6.03
N ARG A 268 -6.83 -8.36 -4.77
CA ARG A 268 -6.96 -7.51 -3.56
C ARG A 268 -6.05 -7.94 -2.43
N PHE A 269 -5.82 -7.01 -1.50
CA PHE A 269 -5.28 -7.28 -0.17
C PHE A 269 -6.39 -7.23 0.88
N VAL A 270 -6.25 -8.05 1.91
CA VAL A 270 -7.08 -8.01 3.13
C VAL A 270 -6.19 -8.15 4.36
N ASN A 271 -6.70 -7.80 5.54
CA ASN A 271 -5.99 -8.01 6.80
C ASN A 271 -5.67 -9.49 6.99
N TYR A 272 -4.48 -9.80 7.49
CA TYR A 272 -4.08 -11.17 7.80
C TYR A 272 -4.60 -11.58 9.19
N ALA A 273 -5.42 -12.62 9.25
CA ALA A 273 -6.08 -13.04 10.49
C ALA A 273 -5.09 -13.60 11.54
N GLY A 274 -4.03 -14.31 11.09
CA GLY A 274 -3.05 -14.94 11.99
C GLY A 274 -2.20 -13.96 12.81
N GLN A 275 -2.03 -12.72 12.36
CA GLN A 275 -1.32 -11.69 13.12
C GLN A 275 -2.05 -11.33 14.42
N ARG A 276 -3.38 -11.33 14.42
CA ARG A 276 -4.20 -11.04 15.61
C ARG A 276 -4.15 -12.16 16.63
N GLU A 277 -4.08 -13.40 16.18
CA GLU A 277 -3.93 -14.57 17.06
C GLU A 277 -2.60 -14.50 17.79
N GLN A 278 -1.50 -14.18 17.10
CA GLN A 278 -0.17 -14.02 17.71
C GLN A 278 -0.10 -12.85 18.69
N GLN A 279 -0.74 -11.73 18.39
CA GLN A 279 -0.80 -10.58 19.30
C GLN A 279 -1.67 -10.84 20.53
N GLN A 280 -2.76 -11.58 20.39
CA GLN A 280 -3.60 -12.00 21.50
C GLN A 280 -2.90 -13.03 22.39
N GLU A 281 -2.15 -13.96 21.81
CA GLU A 281 -1.36 -14.94 22.54
C GLU A 281 -0.19 -14.28 23.30
N ALA A 282 0.47 -13.28 22.70
CA ALA A 282 1.52 -12.48 23.34
C ALA A 282 0.97 -11.54 24.44
N ALA A 283 -0.27 -11.09 24.32
CA ALA A 283 -0.94 -10.23 25.30
C ALA A 283 -1.64 -11.03 26.42
N ALA A 284 -1.76 -12.35 26.30
CA ALA A 284 -2.32 -13.19 27.35
C ALA A 284 -1.40 -13.15 28.58
N PRO A 285 -1.89 -12.84 29.78
CA PRO A 285 -1.06 -12.81 30.97
C PRO A 285 -0.47 -14.21 31.20
N ALA A 286 0.85 -14.27 31.40
CA ALA A 286 1.55 -15.52 31.72
C ALA A 286 0.82 -16.24 32.85
N PRO A 287 0.62 -17.59 32.78
CA PRO A 287 -0.10 -18.32 33.79
C PRO A 287 0.52 -18.05 35.16
N ARG A 288 -0.24 -17.45 36.05
CA ARG A 288 0.19 -17.19 37.44
C ARG A 288 0.56 -18.53 38.05
N LYS A 289 1.85 -18.73 38.34
CA LYS A 289 2.29 -19.89 39.10
C LYS A 289 1.48 -19.92 40.40
N SER A 290 0.75 -20.98 40.64
CA SER A 290 -0.07 -21.12 41.81
C SER A 290 0.82 -21.04 43.05
N SER A 291 0.41 -20.26 44.04
CA SER A 291 1.14 -20.04 45.30
C SER A 291 1.39 -21.30 46.13
N LYS A 292 0.94 -22.47 45.65
CA LYS A 292 1.18 -23.77 46.30
C LYS A 292 2.59 -24.33 46.12
N SER A 293 3.40 -23.83 45.16
CA SER A 293 4.77 -24.31 44.96
C SER A 293 5.81 -23.60 45.87
N LEU A 294 5.47 -22.50 46.52
CA LEU A 294 6.39 -21.77 47.41
C LEU A 294 6.41 -22.26 48.86
N LEU A 295 5.52 -23.18 49.22
CA LEU A 295 5.46 -23.72 50.59
C LEU A 295 6.26 -25.04 50.78
N ASN A 296 6.80 -25.63 49.74
CA ASN A 296 7.54 -26.90 49.87
C ASN A 296 9.06 -26.76 50.03
N ASP A 297 9.60 -25.51 49.91
CA ASP A 297 11.06 -25.29 50.08
C ASP A 297 11.46 -24.77 51.49
N PHE A 298 10.51 -24.76 52.43
CA PHE A 298 10.85 -24.41 53.80
C PHE A 298 11.13 -25.71 54.62
N ASN A 299 12.40 -26.12 54.61
CA ASN A 299 12.86 -27.20 55.46
C ASN A 299 13.43 -26.65 56.79
N PRO A 300 12.73 -26.81 57.93
CA PRO A 300 13.22 -26.35 59.21
C PRO A 300 14.06 -27.46 59.87
N ARG A 301 15.28 -27.72 59.42
CA ARG A 301 16.26 -28.52 60.13
C ARG A 301 17.64 -27.93 59.99
N GLY A 302 18.04 -27.16 60.94
CA GLY A 302 19.38 -26.68 61.19
C GLY A 302 19.44 -26.22 62.63
N GLY A 303 19.39 -27.14 63.52
CA GLY A 303 19.68 -26.91 64.94
C GLY A 303 21.11 -27.24 65.24
N PHE A 304 21.72 -26.43 66.14
CA PHE A 304 22.98 -26.47 66.83
C PHE A 304 24.24 -26.21 66.03
#